data_9c97a4eb8ef6aa45e749867ea404049f
#
_entry.id   9c97a4eb8ef6aa45e749867ea404049f
#
_cell.length_a   1.000
_cell.length_b   1.000
_cell.length_c   1.000
_cell.angle_alpha   90.00
_cell.angle_beta   90.00
_cell.angle_gamma   90.00
#
_symmetry.space_group_name_H-M   'P 1'
#
loop_
_entity.id
_entity.type
_entity.pdbx_description
1 polymer ?
#
loop_
_entity_poly.entity_id
_entity_poly.type
_entity_poly.pdbx_seq_one_letter_code
_entity_poly.pdbx_strand_id
1 'polypeptide(L)'
;ALAQALHDKTITANYGFDPRLRKYHHTACTKCFQLYHPDEAIKMNMKCPCGGTIKKGVDYRVEELATWDEPHHPSHRPPYIHIMPLAEIISLTYSKGVTTKFVQKIWQELVLKFGDEISVLIDAPMDELIELDPELSRRIRAFRDKTLQIKVGGGGRYGELVFNDDSSEQNSPDSTLDSFL
;
A
#
# COMPACT_ATOMS: atom_id res chain seq x y z
N ALA A 1 -23.39 17.86 4.19
CA ALA A 1 -22.50 17.65 3.04
C ALA A 1 -22.55 16.21 2.54
N LEU A 2 -22.13 15.17 3.33
CA LEU A 2 -22.04 13.78 2.86
C LEU A 2 -23.39 13.20 2.39
N ALA A 3 -24.46 13.36 3.20
CA ALA A 3 -25.80 12.88 2.82
C ALA A 3 -26.30 13.49 1.50
N GLN A 4 -26.02 14.78 1.28
CA GLN A 4 -26.36 15.46 0.03
C GLN A 4 -25.56 14.90 -1.15
N ALA A 5 -24.23 14.70 -0.98
CA ALA A 5 -23.38 14.14 -2.01
C ALA A 5 -23.82 12.72 -2.42
N LEU A 6 -24.24 11.90 -1.46
CA LEU A 6 -24.77 10.56 -1.71
C LEU A 6 -26.11 10.62 -2.46
N HIS A 7 -27.01 11.54 -2.06
CA HIS A 7 -28.30 11.74 -2.70
C HIS A 7 -28.13 12.21 -4.15
N ASP A 8 -27.27 13.23 -4.37
CA ASP A 8 -27.07 13.87 -5.66
C ASP A 8 -26.07 13.12 -6.56
N LYS A 9 -25.46 12.05 -6.05
CA LYS A 9 -24.42 11.26 -6.73
C LYS A 9 -23.21 12.12 -7.17
N THR A 10 -22.83 13.09 -6.34
CA THR A 10 -21.74 14.05 -6.63
C THR A 10 -20.41 13.64 -5.99
N ILE A 11 -20.22 12.34 -5.69
CA ILE A 11 -18.95 11.81 -5.20
C ILE A 11 -17.94 11.84 -6.36
N THR A 12 -16.82 12.52 -6.18
CA THR A 12 -15.80 12.70 -7.21
C THR A 12 -14.76 11.60 -7.23
N ALA A 13 -14.43 11.02 -6.08
CA ALA A 13 -13.49 9.91 -5.96
C ALA A 13 -13.68 9.14 -4.66
N ASN A 14 -13.26 7.88 -4.65
CA ASN A 14 -13.12 7.06 -3.45
C ASN A 14 -11.62 6.88 -3.16
N TYR A 15 -11.21 7.21 -1.95
CA TYR A 15 -9.84 6.99 -1.49
C TYR A 15 -9.78 5.78 -0.57
N GLY A 16 -8.79 4.93 -0.77
CA GLY A 16 -8.58 3.76 0.09
C GLY A 16 -7.17 3.21 -0.02
N PHE A 17 -6.77 2.46 0.99
CA PHE A 17 -5.44 1.84 1.01
C PHE A 17 -5.28 0.79 -0.08
N ASP A 18 -4.05 0.69 -0.62
CA ASP A 18 -3.75 -0.32 -1.62
C ASP A 18 -3.90 -1.73 -0.99
N PRO A 19 -4.80 -2.57 -1.54
CA PRO A 19 -5.05 -3.90 -0.99
C PRO A 19 -3.82 -4.82 -1.05
N ARG A 20 -2.86 -4.56 -1.94
CA ARG A 20 -1.63 -5.34 -2.07
C ARG A 20 -0.74 -5.26 -0.83
N LEU A 21 -0.88 -4.22 -0.03
CA LEU A 21 -0.19 -4.06 1.25
C LEU A 21 -0.75 -4.95 2.37
N ARG A 22 -1.93 -5.57 2.17
CA ARG A 22 -2.57 -6.38 3.20
C ARG A 22 -1.98 -7.79 3.28
N LYS A 23 -1.83 -8.31 4.51
CA LYS A 23 -1.17 -9.59 4.83
C LYS A 23 -1.81 -10.85 4.23
N TYR A 24 -2.99 -10.73 3.66
CA TYR A 24 -3.70 -11.83 3.00
C TYR A 24 -4.16 -11.47 1.60
N HIS A 25 -3.48 -10.52 0.96
CA HIS A 25 -3.84 -10.15 -0.40
C HIS A 25 -3.51 -11.27 -1.38
N HIS A 26 -2.30 -11.79 -1.34
CA HIS A 26 -1.86 -12.84 -2.25
C HIS A 26 -1.87 -14.22 -1.59
N THR A 27 -2.15 -15.25 -2.41
CA THR A 27 -2.07 -16.65 -2.00
C THR A 27 -0.62 -17.01 -1.68
N ALA A 28 -0.33 -17.44 -0.45
CA ALA A 28 1.03 -17.63 0.01
C ALA A 28 1.15 -18.66 1.13
N CYS A 29 2.37 -19.19 1.31
CA CYS A 29 2.71 -20.05 2.43
C CYS A 29 2.74 -19.25 3.75
N THR A 30 2.17 -19.81 4.82
CA THR A 30 2.15 -19.19 6.14
C THR A 30 3.46 -19.33 6.92
N LYS A 31 4.43 -20.12 6.39
CA LYS A 31 5.71 -20.38 7.04
C LYS A 31 6.88 -19.66 6.36
N CYS A 32 7.02 -19.80 5.05
CA CYS A 32 8.11 -19.18 4.30
C CYS A 32 7.68 -17.98 3.47
N PHE A 33 6.38 -17.64 3.47
CA PHE A 33 5.78 -16.50 2.75
C PHE A 33 5.98 -16.53 1.22
N GLN A 34 6.38 -17.68 0.67
CA GLN A 34 6.43 -17.87 -0.79
C GLN A 34 5.05 -17.65 -1.38
N LEU A 35 4.98 -16.79 -2.39
CA LEU A 35 3.76 -16.50 -3.15
C LEU A 35 3.50 -17.60 -4.18
N TYR A 36 2.24 -17.91 -4.42
CA TYR A 36 1.78 -18.92 -5.36
C TYR A 36 0.64 -18.40 -6.20
N HIS A 37 0.63 -18.75 -7.47
CA HIS A 37 -0.57 -18.60 -8.28
C HIS A 37 -1.66 -19.54 -7.73
N PRO A 38 -2.95 -19.17 -7.75
CA PRO A 38 -4.05 -20.02 -7.28
C PRO A 38 -4.02 -21.45 -7.82
N ASP A 39 -3.80 -21.62 -9.12
CA ASP A 39 -3.73 -22.94 -9.76
C ASP A 39 -2.55 -23.81 -9.27
N GLU A 40 -1.40 -23.20 -9.00
CA GLU A 40 -0.24 -23.89 -8.45
C GLU A 40 -0.55 -24.37 -7.03
N ALA A 41 -1.15 -23.51 -6.21
CA ALA A 41 -1.53 -23.86 -4.85
C ALA A 41 -2.51 -25.04 -4.80
N ILE A 42 -3.46 -25.10 -5.73
CA ILE A 42 -4.40 -26.23 -5.88
C ILE A 42 -3.65 -27.51 -6.25
N LYS A 43 -2.79 -27.49 -7.28
CA LYS A 43 -1.99 -28.65 -7.71
C LYS A 43 -1.12 -29.20 -6.60
N MET A 44 -0.69 -28.33 -5.68
CA MET A 44 0.11 -28.71 -4.52
C MET A 44 -0.73 -29.09 -3.28
N ASN A 45 -2.05 -29.25 -3.43
CA ASN A 45 -2.98 -29.52 -2.34
C ASN A 45 -2.80 -28.55 -1.15
N MET A 46 -2.54 -27.26 -1.44
CA MET A 46 -2.32 -26.19 -0.45
C MET A 46 -1.15 -26.49 0.52
N LYS A 47 -0.18 -27.30 0.11
CA LYS A 47 1.02 -27.62 0.89
C LYS A 47 2.28 -27.09 0.22
N CYS A 48 3.05 -26.31 0.95
CA CYS A 48 4.31 -25.76 0.47
C CYS A 48 5.45 -26.79 0.65
N PRO A 49 6.45 -26.83 -0.25
CA PRO A 49 7.63 -27.69 -0.09
C PRO A 49 8.39 -27.46 1.21
N CYS A 50 8.31 -26.28 1.82
CA CYS A 50 8.90 -25.99 3.13
C CYS A 50 8.18 -26.66 4.31
N GLY A 51 7.12 -27.42 4.06
CA GLY A 51 6.26 -28.05 5.07
C GLY A 51 5.21 -27.12 5.67
N GLY A 52 5.08 -25.88 5.20
CA GLY A 52 4.03 -24.94 5.60
C GLY A 52 2.73 -25.14 4.83
N THR A 53 1.64 -24.55 5.32
CA THR A 53 0.34 -24.53 4.64
C THR A 53 0.25 -23.30 3.75
N ILE A 54 -0.22 -23.46 2.51
CA ILE A 54 -0.54 -22.36 1.61
C ILE A 54 -1.93 -21.86 1.98
N LYS A 55 -2.06 -20.56 2.27
CA LYS A 55 -3.32 -19.90 2.59
C LYS A 55 -3.82 -19.11 1.38
N LYS A 56 -5.08 -19.32 1.03
CA LYS A 56 -5.74 -18.56 -0.05
C LYS A 56 -5.75 -17.09 0.29
N GLY A 57 -5.31 -16.27 -0.66
CA GLY A 57 -5.38 -14.82 -0.61
C GLY A 57 -6.71 -14.29 -1.16
N VAL A 58 -6.87 -12.97 -1.13
CA VAL A 58 -8.00 -12.27 -1.78
C VAL A 58 -7.96 -12.47 -3.29
N ASP A 59 -6.76 -12.47 -3.88
CA ASP A 59 -6.50 -12.76 -5.29
C ASP A 59 -7.18 -14.04 -5.76
N TYR A 60 -7.03 -15.12 -4.97
CA TYR A 60 -7.68 -16.40 -5.25
C TYR A 60 -9.21 -16.25 -5.39
N ARG A 61 -9.83 -15.50 -4.48
CA ARG A 61 -11.29 -15.32 -4.51
C ARG A 61 -11.73 -14.38 -5.64
N VAL A 62 -10.93 -13.37 -5.93
CA VAL A 62 -11.17 -12.48 -7.08
C VAL A 62 -11.14 -13.28 -8.37
N GLU A 63 -10.14 -14.12 -8.58
CA GLU A 63 -10.01 -14.96 -9.76
C GLU A 63 -11.15 -15.99 -9.90
N GLU A 64 -11.54 -16.61 -8.77
CA GLU A 64 -12.66 -17.55 -8.74
C GLU A 64 -14.01 -16.90 -9.11
N LEU A 65 -14.19 -15.61 -8.83
CA LEU A 65 -15.42 -14.86 -9.08
C LEU A 65 -15.35 -14.00 -10.35
N ALA A 66 -14.18 -13.85 -10.95
CA ALA A 66 -14.00 -13.01 -12.11
C ALA A 66 -14.85 -13.54 -13.28
N THR A 67 -15.54 -12.63 -13.94
CA THR A 67 -16.33 -12.89 -15.16
C THR A 67 -15.69 -12.25 -16.39
N TRP A 68 -14.63 -11.46 -16.18
CA TRP A 68 -13.85 -10.80 -17.22
C TRP A 68 -12.36 -11.05 -17.00
N ASP A 69 -11.60 -11.16 -18.08
CA ASP A 69 -10.16 -11.38 -18.02
C ASP A 69 -9.39 -10.13 -17.58
N GLU A 70 -9.98 -8.94 -17.82
CA GLU A 70 -9.37 -7.65 -17.45
C GLU A 70 -10.24 -6.86 -16.48
N PRO A 71 -9.62 -6.04 -15.60
CA PRO A 71 -10.35 -5.18 -14.68
C PRO A 71 -11.26 -4.21 -15.42
N HIS A 72 -12.53 -4.16 -15.07
CA HIS A 72 -13.52 -3.26 -15.65
C HIS A 72 -14.10 -2.31 -14.61
N HIS A 73 -13.79 -1.01 -14.75
CA HIS A 73 -14.38 0.03 -13.90
C HIS A 73 -15.65 0.59 -14.56
N PRO A 74 -16.82 0.48 -13.92
CA PRO A 74 -18.06 1.03 -14.48
C PRO A 74 -17.97 2.56 -14.62
N SER A 75 -18.29 3.08 -15.81
CA SER A 75 -18.17 4.52 -16.13
C SER A 75 -19.06 5.44 -15.28
N HIS A 76 -20.13 4.90 -14.69
CA HIS A 76 -21.05 5.64 -13.83
C HIS A 76 -20.59 5.73 -12.37
N ARG A 77 -19.48 5.10 -12.01
CA ARG A 77 -18.92 5.14 -10.64
C ARG A 77 -17.72 6.09 -10.57
N PRO A 78 -17.56 6.80 -9.43
CA PRO A 78 -16.38 7.61 -9.22
C PRO A 78 -15.11 6.74 -9.18
N PRO A 79 -13.97 7.26 -9.61
CA PRO A 79 -12.71 6.53 -9.61
C PRO A 79 -12.32 6.11 -8.20
N TYR A 80 -11.63 4.98 -8.09
CA TYR A 80 -11.00 4.54 -6.87
C TYR A 80 -9.51 4.89 -6.90
N ILE A 81 -9.06 5.66 -5.92
CA ILE A 81 -7.68 6.12 -5.81
C ILE A 81 -7.03 5.42 -4.63
N HIS A 82 -6.01 4.62 -4.91
CA HIS A 82 -5.21 4.00 -3.86
C HIS A 82 -4.31 5.06 -3.23
N ILE A 83 -4.43 5.21 -1.92
CA ILE A 83 -3.56 6.08 -1.13
C ILE A 83 -2.71 5.24 -0.18
N MET A 84 -1.64 5.86 0.29
CA MET A 84 -0.82 5.37 1.37
C MET A 84 -0.82 6.38 2.50
N PRO A 85 -0.80 5.94 3.77
CA PRO A 85 -0.65 6.87 4.89
C PRO A 85 0.61 7.73 4.72
N LEU A 86 0.46 9.05 4.82
CA LEU A 86 1.58 9.98 4.73
C LEU A 86 2.65 9.65 5.79
N ALA A 87 2.21 9.26 6.98
CA ALA A 87 3.11 8.85 8.07
C ALA A 87 3.96 7.62 7.71
N GLU A 88 3.47 6.70 6.87
CA GLU A 88 4.26 5.57 6.36
C GLU A 88 5.31 6.04 5.34
N ILE A 89 4.97 6.98 4.46
CA ILE A 89 5.94 7.57 3.52
C ILE A 89 7.05 8.28 4.29
N ILE A 90 6.73 9.07 5.29
CA ILE A 90 7.69 9.75 6.17
C ILE A 90 8.57 8.73 6.90
N SER A 91 7.94 7.71 7.48
CA SER A 91 8.60 6.61 8.20
C SER A 91 9.67 5.93 7.32
N LEU A 92 9.31 5.57 6.10
CA LEU A 92 10.22 4.96 5.13
C LEU A 92 11.33 5.89 4.67
N THR A 93 11.01 7.18 4.43
CA THR A 93 12.00 8.18 4.02
C THR A 93 13.14 8.30 5.02
N TYR A 94 12.81 8.28 6.30
CA TYR A 94 13.79 8.53 7.38
C TYR A 94 14.18 7.28 8.18
N SER A 95 13.71 6.11 7.79
CA SER A 95 13.94 4.86 8.54
C SER A 95 13.61 4.99 10.03
N LYS A 96 12.46 5.63 10.33
CA LYS A 96 11.95 5.86 11.70
C LYS A 96 10.56 5.26 11.84
N GLY A 97 10.27 4.70 13.02
CA GLY A 97 8.94 4.14 13.27
C GLY A 97 7.83 5.17 13.12
N VAL A 98 6.69 4.77 12.56
CA VAL A 98 5.52 5.63 12.28
C VAL A 98 5.04 6.40 13.52
N THR A 99 5.11 5.79 14.69
CA THR A 99 4.63 6.37 15.96
C THR A 99 5.65 7.28 16.65
N THR A 100 6.85 7.44 16.08
CA THR A 100 7.88 8.30 16.69
C THR A 100 7.49 9.78 16.65
N LYS A 101 7.92 10.53 17.65
CA LYS A 101 7.70 11.99 17.71
C LYS A 101 8.23 12.70 16.47
N PHE A 102 9.32 12.20 15.88
CA PHE A 102 9.92 12.74 14.67
C PHE A 102 8.94 12.64 13.48
N VAL A 103 8.43 11.45 13.19
CA VAL A 103 7.49 11.22 12.09
C VAL A 103 6.19 12.01 12.31
N GLN A 104 5.66 11.97 13.53
CA GLN A 104 4.43 12.68 13.87
C GLN A 104 4.57 14.22 13.77
N LYS A 105 5.74 14.76 14.06
CA LYS A 105 6.02 16.18 13.91
C LYS A 105 5.98 16.61 12.44
N ILE A 106 6.70 15.90 11.57
CA ILE A 106 6.70 16.20 10.13
C ILE A 106 5.30 16.05 9.54
N TRP A 107 4.59 15.01 9.93
CA TRP A 107 3.20 14.78 9.50
C TRP A 107 2.30 15.96 9.89
N GLN A 108 2.40 16.44 11.15
CA GLN A 108 1.62 17.57 11.63
C GLN A 108 1.95 18.87 10.89
N GLU A 109 3.23 19.15 10.64
CA GLU A 109 3.67 20.35 9.92
C GLU A 109 3.11 20.39 8.50
N LEU A 110 3.13 19.26 7.79
CA LEU A 110 2.59 19.13 6.44
C LEU A 110 1.06 19.29 6.42
N VAL A 111 0.37 18.60 7.32
CA VAL A 111 -1.10 18.67 7.39
C VAL A 111 -1.57 20.07 7.81
N LEU A 112 -0.88 20.73 8.73
CA LEU A 112 -1.19 22.12 9.09
C LEU A 112 -0.98 23.09 7.93
N LYS A 113 0.04 22.87 7.09
CA LYS A 113 0.31 23.75 5.94
C LYS A 113 -0.68 23.52 4.80
N PHE A 114 -1.00 22.27 4.46
CA PHE A 114 -1.76 21.91 3.26
C PHE A 114 -3.22 21.51 3.54
N GLY A 115 -3.65 21.48 4.80
CA GLY A 115 -5.02 21.25 5.22
C GLY A 115 -5.28 19.83 5.70
N ASP A 116 -5.00 18.83 4.91
CA ASP A 116 -5.17 17.42 5.26
C ASP A 116 -4.17 16.50 4.55
N GLU A 117 -4.15 15.24 4.94
CA GLU A 117 -3.21 14.24 4.41
C GLU A 117 -3.40 13.96 2.92
N ILE A 118 -4.64 13.97 2.44
CA ILE A 118 -4.94 13.74 1.02
C ILE A 118 -4.43 14.91 0.19
N SER A 119 -4.66 16.14 0.65
CA SER A 119 -4.14 17.35 0.02
C SER A 119 -2.62 17.32 -0.08
N VAL A 120 -1.91 16.89 0.97
CA VAL A 120 -0.45 16.70 0.91
C VAL A 120 -0.06 15.69 -0.15
N LEU A 121 -0.75 14.54 -0.20
CA LEU A 121 -0.37 13.43 -1.07
C LEU A 121 -0.73 13.68 -2.55
N ILE A 122 -1.81 14.41 -2.82
CA ILE A 122 -2.37 14.53 -4.17
C ILE A 122 -2.19 15.93 -4.75
N ASP A 123 -2.56 16.98 -3.98
CA ASP A 123 -2.78 18.34 -4.53
C ASP A 123 -1.64 19.31 -4.23
N ALA A 124 -0.88 19.14 -3.13
CA ALA A 124 0.14 20.09 -2.70
C ALA A 124 1.17 20.38 -3.82
N PRO A 125 1.51 21.65 -4.09
CA PRO A 125 2.50 22.02 -5.09
C PRO A 125 3.84 21.37 -4.82
N MET A 126 4.46 20.79 -5.86
CA MET A 126 5.73 20.07 -5.68
C MET A 126 6.89 20.98 -5.32
N ASP A 127 6.90 22.20 -5.80
CA ASP A 127 7.87 23.24 -5.46
C ASP A 127 7.84 23.56 -3.96
N GLU A 128 6.66 23.76 -3.39
CA GLU A 128 6.51 23.99 -1.96
C GLU A 128 6.92 22.77 -1.10
N LEU A 129 6.66 21.56 -1.59
CA LEU A 129 7.10 20.34 -0.91
C LEU A 129 8.63 20.19 -0.96
N ILE A 130 9.26 20.56 -2.09
CA ILE A 130 10.71 20.52 -2.26
C ILE A 130 11.40 21.55 -1.33
N GLU A 131 10.82 22.75 -1.22
CA GLU A 131 11.34 23.77 -0.29
C GLU A 131 11.30 23.33 1.17
N LEU A 132 10.25 22.58 1.56
CA LEU A 132 10.10 22.07 2.92
C LEU A 132 11.04 20.87 3.17
N ASP A 133 11.05 19.93 2.28
CA ASP A 133 11.75 18.66 2.44
C ASP A 133 12.00 18.00 1.07
N PRO A 134 13.20 18.17 0.50
CA PRO A 134 13.54 17.62 -0.81
C PRO A 134 13.51 16.10 -0.88
N GLU A 135 13.88 15.40 0.22
CA GLU A 135 13.90 13.94 0.24
C GLU A 135 12.48 13.36 0.27
N LEU A 136 11.65 13.88 1.18
CA LEU A 136 10.26 13.46 1.29
C LEU A 136 9.48 13.81 0.02
N SER A 137 9.75 14.98 -0.59
CA SER A 137 9.09 15.40 -1.83
C SER A 137 9.35 14.43 -2.98
N ARG A 138 10.55 13.85 -3.09
CA ARG A 138 10.86 12.80 -4.08
C ARG A 138 9.98 11.57 -3.88
N ARG A 139 9.77 11.15 -2.63
CA ARG A 139 8.92 10.00 -2.29
C ARG A 139 7.44 10.28 -2.58
N ILE A 140 6.94 11.47 -2.25
CA ILE A 140 5.58 11.89 -2.59
C ILE A 140 5.40 11.96 -4.11
N ARG A 141 6.38 12.47 -4.85
CA ARG A 141 6.36 12.46 -6.31
C ARG A 141 6.27 11.04 -6.87
N ALA A 142 7.13 10.13 -6.41
CA ALA A 142 7.11 8.73 -6.83
C ALA A 142 5.76 8.06 -6.54
N PHE A 143 5.12 8.43 -5.42
CA PHE A 143 3.76 8.01 -5.11
C PHE A 143 2.74 8.53 -6.15
N ARG A 144 2.76 9.85 -6.46
CA ARG A 144 1.88 10.47 -7.45
C ARG A 144 2.06 9.90 -8.86
N ASP A 145 3.30 9.67 -9.25
CA ASP A 145 3.68 9.12 -10.57
C ASP A 145 3.45 7.60 -10.67
N LYS A 146 2.99 6.96 -9.57
CA LYS A 146 2.77 5.51 -9.48
C LYS A 146 4.03 4.68 -9.80
N THR A 147 5.21 5.23 -9.54
CA THR A 147 6.50 4.55 -9.78
C THR A 147 6.97 3.75 -8.56
N LEU A 148 6.23 3.81 -7.45
CA LEU A 148 6.49 3.01 -6.27
C LEU A 148 6.25 1.52 -6.55
N GLN A 149 7.21 0.69 -6.20
CA GLN A 149 7.04 -0.74 -6.25
C GLN A 149 6.42 -1.25 -4.95
N ILE A 150 5.48 -2.19 -5.09
CA ILE A 150 4.84 -2.85 -3.95
C ILE A 150 5.25 -4.31 -3.95
N LYS A 151 5.93 -4.73 -2.90
CA LYS A 151 6.09 -6.13 -2.58
C LYS A 151 4.80 -6.61 -1.91
N VAL A 152 4.06 -7.44 -2.62
CA VAL A 152 2.70 -7.82 -2.23
C VAL A 152 2.69 -8.65 -0.95
N GLY A 153 1.73 -8.40 -0.08
CA GLY A 153 1.53 -9.16 1.14
C GLY A 153 0.77 -10.47 0.92
N GLY A 154 1.10 -11.48 1.72
CA GLY A 154 0.47 -12.80 1.64
C GLY A 154 0.90 -13.73 2.77
N GLY A 155 0.13 -14.78 3.00
CA GLY A 155 0.47 -15.81 4.00
C GLY A 155 0.46 -15.36 5.46
N GLY A 156 0.05 -14.13 5.74
CA GLY A 156 0.09 -13.52 7.07
C GLY A 156 1.11 -12.38 7.19
N ARG A 157 1.97 -12.18 6.18
CA ARG A 157 2.93 -11.08 6.11
C ARG A 157 2.33 -9.90 5.35
N TYR A 158 2.49 -8.69 5.87
CA TYR A 158 2.11 -7.47 5.19
C TYR A 158 2.96 -7.22 3.95
N GLY A 159 2.39 -6.55 2.96
CA GLY A 159 3.17 -6.04 1.83
C GLY A 159 4.04 -4.85 2.26
N GLU A 160 5.07 -4.62 1.48
CA GLU A 160 6.07 -3.58 1.74
C GLU A 160 6.18 -2.69 0.51
N LEU A 161 6.51 -1.43 0.74
CA LEU A 161 6.86 -0.50 -0.33
C LEU A 161 8.37 -0.55 -0.55
N VAL A 162 8.73 -0.55 -1.82
CA VAL A 162 10.13 -0.50 -2.23
C VAL A 162 10.33 0.74 -3.08
N PHE A 163 11.25 1.60 -2.67
CA PHE A 163 11.72 2.72 -3.48
C PHE A 163 12.91 2.26 -4.32
N ASN A 164 12.93 2.59 -5.60
CA ASN A 164 13.95 2.13 -6.54
C ASN A 164 15.39 2.59 -6.20
N ASP A 165 15.55 3.56 -5.30
CA ASP A 165 16.85 4.03 -4.85
C ASP A 165 17.52 3.07 -3.85
N ASP A 166 16.78 2.12 -3.28
CA ASP A 166 17.27 1.20 -2.24
C ASP A 166 17.87 -0.10 -2.82
N SER A 167 18.03 -0.21 -4.14
CA SER A 167 18.50 -1.44 -4.80
C SER A 167 19.98 -1.74 -4.67
N SER A 168 20.75 -0.95 -3.90
CA SER A 168 22.21 -1.16 -3.74
C SER A 168 22.68 -1.68 -2.37
N GLU A 169 21.82 -1.80 -1.37
CA GLU A 169 22.21 -2.44 -0.09
C GLU A 169 21.01 -3.02 0.63
N GLN A 170 20.82 -4.35 0.57
CA GLN A 170 20.38 -5.09 1.75
C GLN A 170 20.16 -6.58 1.47
N ASN A 171 21.22 -7.33 1.71
CA ASN A 171 21.12 -8.61 2.41
C ASN A 171 21.20 -8.30 3.91
N SER A 172 20.06 -8.24 4.59
CA SER A 172 19.96 -8.41 6.04
C SER A 172 18.58 -8.97 6.35
N PRO A 173 18.48 -10.15 6.93
CA PRO A 173 17.24 -10.66 7.47
C PRO A 173 17.00 -10.01 8.84
N ASP A 174 15.75 -9.76 9.14
CA ASP A 174 15.26 -9.45 10.47
C ASP A 174 15.08 -7.96 10.85
N SER A 175 13.88 -7.46 10.55
CA SER A 175 13.21 -6.60 11.52
C SER A 175 11.72 -6.97 11.55
N THR A 176 11.41 -7.85 12.45
CA THR A 176 10.05 -8.21 12.86
C THR A 176 9.33 -6.98 13.40
N LEU A 177 8.27 -6.56 12.72
CA LEU A 177 7.24 -5.62 13.23
C LEU A 177 6.32 -6.31 14.27
N ASP A 178 6.88 -7.26 15.06
CA ASP A 178 6.11 -8.07 16.02
C ASP A 178 6.06 -7.50 17.44
N SER A 179 6.38 -6.23 17.64
CA SER A 179 6.42 -5.67 19.00
C SER A 179 5.31 -4.65 19.31
N PHE A 180 4.13 -4.75 18.69
CA PHE A 180 2.98 -3.95 19.11
C PHE A 180 1.69 -4.78 19.08
N LEU A 181 1.50 -5.55 20.16
CA LEU A 181 0.22 -5.88 20.78
C LEU A 181 0.19 -5.24 22.16
#